data_73fe4d8aab30f9ad2abbda0644d169f2
#
_entry.id   73fe4d8aab30f9ad2abbda0644d169f2
#
_cell.length_a   1.000
_cell.length_b   1.000
_cell.length_c   1.000
_cell.angle_alpha   90.00
_cell.angle_beta   90.00
_cell.angle_gamma   90.00
#
_symmetry.space_group_name_H-M   'P 1'
#
loop_
_entity.id
_entity.type
_entity.pdbx_description
1 polymer ?
#
loop_
_entity_poly.entity_id
_entity_poly.type
_entity_poly.pdbx_seq_one_letter_code
_entity_poly.pdbx_strand_id
1 'polypeptide(L)'
;NFIFMNTHFHRVHKDEIAPALGRADEVFMLQPEQLPWEVADIANQCVQPAYWNANLDRLVDMIVAEAQPTDHILVMSNGSFGGIHQKILDKLKQK
;
A
#
# COMPACT_ATOMS: atom_id res chain seq x y z
N ASN A 1 -6.92 12.73 -4.61
CA ASN A 1 -7.16 11.30 -4.30
C ASN A 1 -6.54 10.90 -2.98
N PHE A 2 -7.13 9.92 -2.34
CA PHE A 2 -6.60 9.33 -1.13
C PHE A 2 -5.97 7.98 -1.50
N ILE A 3 -4.64 7.88 -1.34
CA ILE A 3 -3.88 6.67 -1.62
C ILE A 3 -3.52 6.03 -0.28
N PHE A 4 -3.87 4.75 -0.12
CA PHE A 4 -3.56 4.00 1.09
C PHE A 4 -2.51 2.95 0.77
N MET A 5 -1.43 2.95 1.54
CA MET A 5 -0.37 1.95 1.43
C MET A 5 -0.28 1.14 2.72
N ASN A 6 -0.38 -0.17 2.61
CA ASN A 6 -0.28 -1.06 3.76
C ASN A 6 0.86 -2.04 3.56
N THR A 7 1.81 -2.03 4.50
CA THR A 7 2.94 -2.94 4.49
C THR A 7 2.88 -3.97 5.63
N HIS A 8 1.82 -3.90 6.46
CA HIS A 8 1.74 -4.72 7.66
C HIS A 8 0.33 -5.26 7.84
N PHE A 9 0.22 -6.60 7.93
CA PHE A 9 -1.07 -7.30 8.07
C PHE A 9 -1.16 -8.11 9.37
N HIS A 10 -0.36 -7.75 10.38
CA HIS A 10 -0.33 -8.50 11.64
C HIS A 10 -1.66 -8.37 12.39
N ARG A 11 -2.21 -9.52 12.81
CA ARG A 11 -3.45 -9.60 13.59
C ARG A 11 -4.69 -9.07 12.87
N VAL A 12 -4.66 -9.00 11.55
CA VAL A 12 -5.82 -8.58 10.77
C VAL A 12 -6.40 -9.79 10.05
N HIS A 13 -7.72 -9.95 10.12
CA HIS A 13 -8.40 -11.02 9.40
C HIS A 13 -8.54 -10.64 7.94
N LYS A 14 -8.15 -11.58 7.07
CA LYS A 14 -8.17 -11.38 5.62
C LYS A 14 -9.52 -10.84 5.11
N ASP A 15 -10.61 -11.40 5.62
CA ASP A 15 -11.96 -11.06 5.14
C ASP A 15 -12.42 -9.66 5.54
N GLU A 16 -11.73 -9.02 6.49
CA GLU A 16 -12.08 -7.70 6.98
C GLU A 16 -11.29 -6.58 6.34
N ILE A 17 -10.23 -6.92 5.61
CA ILE A 17 -9.31 -5.92 5.08
C ILE A 17 -9.93 -5.10 3.94
N ALA A 18 -10.48 -5.76 2.94
CA ALA A 18 -11.05 -5.06 1.79
C ALA A 18 -12.16 -4.07 2.18
N PRO A 19 -13.14 -4.46 3.05
CA PRO A 19 -14.14 -3.49 3.51
C PRO A 19 -13.54 -2.32 4.27
N ALA A 20 -12.49 -2.56 5.08
CA ALA A 20 -11.86 -1.51 5.85
C ALA A 20 -11.16 -0.47 4.98
N LEU A 21 -10.74 -0.87 3.78
CA LEU A 21 -10.03 -0.01 2.85
C LEU A 21 -10.96 0.80 1.93
N GLY A 22 -12.27 0.66 2.08
CA GLY A 22 -13.25 1.22 1.16
C GLY A 22 -13.24 2.73 1.01
N ARG A 23 -12.60 3.47 1.94
CA ARG A 23 -12.51 4.93 1.86
C ARG A 23 -11.35 5.42 1.01
N ALA A 24 -10.41 4.55 0.68
CA ALA A 24 -9.28 4.91 -0.16
C ALA A 24 -9.69 4.90 -1.63
N ASP A 25 -9.15 5.83 -2.40
CA ASP A 25 -9.37 5.87 -3.85
C ASP A 25 -8.50 4.85 -4.56
N GLU A 26 -7.31 4.60 -4.02
CA GLU A 26 -6.38 3.58 -4.51
C GLU A 26 -5.69 2.93 -3.33
N VAL A 27 -5.38 1.64 -3.47
CA VAL A 27 -4.75 0.85 -2.41
C VAL A 27 -3.50 0.18 -2.94
N PHE A 28 -2.41 0.26 -2.16
CA PHE A 28 -1.15 -0.40 -2.48
C PHE A 28 -0.75 -1.28 -1.30
N MET A 29 -0.51 -2.56 -1.55
CA MET A 29 -0.23 -3.54 -0.50
C MET A 29 1.08 -4.26 -0.76
N LEU A 30 1.86 -4.45 0.31
CA LEU A 30 3.08 -5.27 0.24
C LEU A 30 2.73 -6.70 0.61
N GLN A 31 3.20 -7.67 -0.21
CA GLN A 31 3.05 -9.09 0.11
C GLN A 31 4.25 -9.53 0.95
N PRO A 32 4.12 -9.73 2.26
CA PRO A 32 5.22 -10.21 3.09
C PRO A 32 5.52 -11.68 2.81
N GLU A 33 6.78 -12.09 2.98
CA GLU A 33 7.20 -13.47 2.72
C GLU A 33 6.49 -14.48 3.62
N GLN A 34 6.21 -14.09 4.86
CA GLN A 34 5.68 -15.01 5.86
C GLN A 34 4.19 -14.94 6.04
N LEU A 35 3.49 -14.19 5.18
CA LEU A 35 2.04 -14.11 5.26
C LEU A 35 1.43 -15.41 4.72
N PRO A 36 0.52 -16.06 5.49
CA PRO A 36 -0.02 -17.36 5.09
C PRO A 36 -1.07 -17.30 3.98
N TRP A 37 -1.38 -16.11 3.45
CA TRP A 37 -2.35 -15.94 2.38
C TRP A 37 -1.85 -14.85 1.42
N GLU A 38 -2.51 -14.75 0.26
CA GLU A 38 -2.08 -13.83 -0.79
C GLU A 38 -2.79 -12.49 -0.72
N VAL A 39 -2.04 -11.37 -0.72
CA VAL A 39 -2.66 -10.04 -0.78
C VAL A 39 -3.37 -9.81 -2.11
N ALA A 40 -3.02 -10.57 -3.16
CA ALA A 40 -3.75 -10.51 -4.43
C ALA A 40 -5.23 -10.81 -4.25
N ASP A 41 -5.59 -11.71 -3.32
CA ASP A 41 -6.98 -12.02 -3.03
C ASP A 41 -7.73 -10.80 -2.49
N ILE A 42 -7.06 -10.01 -1.66
CA ILE A 42 -7.64 -8.79 -1.12
C ILE A 42 -7.78 -7.75 -2.24
N ALA A 43 -6.77 -7.61 -3.08
CA ALA A 43 -6.82 -6.68 -4.20
C ALA A 43 -8.00 -6.98 -5.11
N ASN A 44 -8.30 -8.27 -5.33
CA ASN A 44 -9.42 -8.69 -6.15
C ASN A 44 -10.77 -8.39 -5.51
N GLN A 45 -10.83 -8.26 -4.19
CA GLN A 45 -12.06 -7.94 -3.46
C GLN A 45 -12.34 -6.45 -3.38
N CYS A 46 -11.34 -5.62 -3.64
CA CYS A 46 -11.51 -4.17 -3.57
C CYS A 46 -12.32 -3.67 -4.76
N VAL A 47 -13.23 -2.73 -4.51
CA VAL A 47 -14.02 -2.10 -5.58
C VAL A 47 -13.23 -1.01 -6.28
N GLN A 48 -12.27 -0.39 -5.60
CA GLN A 48 -11.37 0.61 -6.17
C GLN A 48 -10.10 -0.05 -6.71
N PRO A 49 -9.30 0.66 -7.51
CA PRO A 49 -8.02 0.12 -7.98
C PRO A 49 -7.14 -0.27 -6.81
N ALA A 50 -6.65 -1.50 -6.82
CA ALA A 50 -5.80 -2.06 -5.77
C ALA A 50 -4.63 -2.78 -6.41
N TYR A 51 -3.44 -2.47 -5.92
CA TYR A 51 -2.19 -3.00 -6.45
C TYR A 51 -1.38 -3.64 -5.35
N TRP A 52 -0.50 -4.56 -5.71
CA TRP A 52 0.37 -5.20 -4.74
C TRP A 52 1.71 -5.53 -5.37
N ASN A 53 2.71 -5.72 -4.53
CA ASN A 53 4.03 -6.21 -4.94
C ASN A 53 4.70 -6.87 -3.75
N ALA A 54 5.54 -7.84 -4.00
CA ALA A 54 6.35 -8.49 -2.96
C ALA A 54 7.62 -7.71 -2.66
N ASN A 55 8.01 -6.79 -3.53
CA ASN A 55 9.21 -5.97 -3.39
C ASN A 55 8.82 -4.56 -2.96
N LEU A 56 9.34 -4.11 -1.81
CA LEU A 56 9.00 -2.81 -1.25
C LEU A 56 9.39 -1.66 -2.17
N ASP A 57 10.59 -1.71 -2.74
CA ASP A 57 11.06 -0.62 -3.60
C ASP A 57 10.20 -0.48 -4.85
N ARG A 58 9.76 -1.60 -5.41
CA ARG A 58 8.86 -1.57 -6.56
C ARG A 58 7.50 -1.04 -6.20
N LEU A 59 7.01 -1.38 -5.01
CA LEU A 59 5.73 -0.87 -4.54
C LEU A 59 5.78 0.65 -4.37
N VAL A 60 6.89 1.16 -3.83
CA VAL A 60 7.10 2.61 -3.72
C VAL A 60 7.10 3.26 -5.10
N ASP A 61 7.78 2.65 -6.07
CA ASP A 61 7.80 3.17 -7.44
C ASP A 61 6.40 3.23 -8.05
N MET A 62 5.58 2.21 -7.77
CA MET A 62 4.20 2.19 -8.26
C MET A 62 3.38 3.34 -7.68
N ILE A 63 3.52 3.59 -6.37
CA ILE A 63 2.82 4.69 -5.71
C ILE A 63 3.24 6.03 -6.29
N VAL A 64 4.55 6.24 -6.46
CA VAL A 64 5.09 7.49 -6.97
C VAL A 64 4.61 7.74 -8.40
N ALA A 65 4.52 6.68 -9.21
CA ALA A 65 4.03 6.81 -10.59
C ALA A 65 2.56 7.28 -10.64
N GLU A 66 1.75 6.85 -9.65
CA GLU A 66 0.32 7.20 -9.62
C GLU A 66 0.04 8.52 -8.90
N ALA A 67 0.90 8.92 -7.95
CA ALA A 67 0.62 10.07 -7.09
C ALA A 67 0.65 11.40 -7.87
N GLN A 68 -0.31 12.25 -7.56
CA GLN A 68 -0.39 13.61 -8.08
C GLN A 68 -0.11 14.61 -6.96
N PRO A 69 0.27 15.87 -7.28
CA PRO A 69 0.68 16.84 -6.25
C PRO A 69 -0.36 17.09 -5.14
N THR A 70 -1.64 16.90 -5.43
CA THR A 70 -2.72 17.13 -4.47
C THR A 70 -3.17 15.87 -3.74
N ASP A 71 -2.55 14.73 -4.01
CA ASP A 71 -2.95 13.47 -3.40
C ASP A 71 -2.47 13.37 -1.96
N HIS A 72 -3.25 12.67 -1.14
CA HIS A 72 -2.89 12.32 0.22
C HIS A 72 -2.48 10.85 0.26
N ILE A 73 -1.31 10.57 0.81
CA ILE A 73 -0.79 9.20 0.93
C ILE A 73 -0.73 8.85 2.40
N LEU A 74 -1.53 7.87 2.82
CA LEU A 74 -1.48 7.32 4.16
C LEU A 74 -0.71 6.01 4.14
N VAL A 75 0.35 5.93 4.93
CA VAL A 75 1.18 4.72 5.02
C VAL A 75 0.94 4.04 6.35
N MET A 76 0.45 2.81 6.31
CA MET A 76 0.32 1.95 7.48
C MET A 76 1.49 0.98 7.48
N SER A 77 2.41 1.17 8.42
CA SER A 77 3.58 0.31 8.55
C SER A 77 3.89 0.08 10.01
N ASN A 78 4.65 -0.98 10.29
CA ASN A 78 5.06 -1.29 11.65
C ASN A 78 6.38 -0.57 11.96
N GLY A 79 6.28 0.55 12.66
CA GLY A 79 7.44 1.36 13.00
C GLY A 79 8.03 2.07 11.77
N SER A 80 9.35 2.22 11.76
CA SER A 80 10.06 2.91 10.68
C SER A 80 10.45 1.96 9.54
N PHE A 81 9.59 1.05 9.19
CA PHE A 81 9.81 -0.04 8.24
C PHE A 81 10.60 0.39 7.00
N GLY A 82 11.90 0.02 6.95
CA GLY A 82 12.77 0.30 5.82
C GLY A 82 12.92 1.78 5.46
N GLY A 83 12.56 2.71 6.35
CA GLY A 83 12.59 4.12 6.02
C GLY A 83 11.60 4.50 4.93
N ILE A 84 10.45 3.82 4.88
CA ILE A 84 9.51 3.92 3.78
C ILE A 84 8.97 5.34 3.56
N HIS A 85 8.72 6.09 4.64
CA HIS A 85 8.22 7.46 4.50
C HIS A 85 9.23 8.33 3.76
N GLN A 86 10.50 8.21 4.11
CA GLN A 86 11.55 8.98 3.47
C GLN A 86 11.78 8.54 2.03
N LYS A 87 11.69 7.23 1.76
CA LYS A 87 11.81 6.73 0.40
C LYS A 87 10.74 7.32 -0.52
N ILE A 88 9.51 7.37 -0.05
CA ILE A 88 8.41 7.93 -0.83
C ILE A 88 8.64 9.42 -1.07
N LEU A 89 9.00 10.16 -0.03
CA LEU A 89 9.26 11.60 -0.13
C LEU A 89 10.38 11.91 -1.10
N ASP A 90 11.49 11.16 -1.01
CA ASP A 90 12.65 11.38 -1.89
C ASP A 90 12.29 11.14 -3.35
N LYS A 91 11.54 10.08 -3.63
CA LYS A 91 11.15 9.75 -5.00
C LYS A 91 10.13 10.74 -5.55
N LEU A 92 9.22 11.24 -4.72
CA LEU A 92 8.27 12.26 -5.13
C LEU A 92 8.97 13.57 -5.50
N LYS A 93 10.06 13.91 -4.81
CA LYS A 93 10.85 15.09 -5.13
C LYS A 93 11.56 14.99 -6.47
N GLN A 94 11.85 13.77 -6.91
CA GLN A 94 12.51 13.52 -8.20
C GLN A 94 11.53 13.52 -9.38
N LYS A 95 10.27 13.53 -9.08
CA LYS A 95 9.20 13.41 -10.09
C LYS A 95 8.88 14.72 -10.83
#